data_8731c7dda9101ea6117f22d3421f1b0b
#
_entry.id   8731c7dda9101ea6117f22d3421f1b0b
#
_cell.length_a   1.000
_cell.length_b   1.000
_cell.length_c   1.000
_cell.angle_alpha   90.00
_cell.angle_beta   90.00
_cell.angle_gamma   90.00
#
_symmetry.space_group_name_H-M   'P 1'
#
loop_
_entity.id
_entity.type
_entity.pdbx_description
1 polymer ?
#
loop_
_entity_poly.entity_id
_entity_poly.type
_entity_poly.pdbx_seq_one_letter_code
_entity_poly.pdbx_strand_id
1 'polypeptide(L)'
;MSKTQPIKDEEMLKKFRNYYRDIEPNPRNYALIVFGLNSALRISDILGLCWNDVYSDQNHRYREHIAVWEQKTGKENILIVNQHAKEALEYYRKTLLHYHKNDYIFQGQKSGPEPLSRSQAFRIIKKAANYYGFEQNIS
;
A
#
# COMPACT_ATOMS: atom_id res chain seq x y z
N MET A 1 14.03 -12.73 24.60
CA MET A 1 13.70 -12.21 24.04
C MET A 1 12.80 -11.99 23.62
N SER A 2 12.51 -11.52 23.43
CA SER A 2 11.66 -11.18 23.03
C SER A 2 11.37 -11.23 22.26
N LYS A 3 11.03 -11.35 21.97
CA LYS A 3 10.60 -11.42 21.37
C LYS A 3 9.97 -11.07 20.54
N THR A 4 9.09 -11.28 20.46
CA THR A 4 8.30 -10.81 19.39
C THR A 4 8.49 -9.37 19.24
N GLN A 5 9.42 -9.04 18.58
CA GLN A 5 9.67 -7.67 18.28
C GLN A 5 9.00 -7.31 16.99
N PRO A 6 8.41 -6.14 16.88
CA PRO A 6 8.11 -5.62 15.57
C PRO A 6 9.40 -5.45 14.81
N ILE A 7 9.31 -5.21 13.53
CA ILE A 7 10.48 -5.04 12.71
C ILE A 7 11.21 -3.79 13.18
N LYS A 8 12.33 -3.97 13.84
CA LYS A 8 13.09 -2.84 14.37
C LYS A 8 14.37 -2.59 13.64
N ASP A 9 14.95 -3.64 13.15
CA ASP A 9 16.20 -3.55 12.43
C ASP A 9 15.92 -2.87 11.09
N GLU A 10 16.57 -1.76 10.84
CA GLU A 10 16.35 -1.02 9.61
C GLU A 10 16.68 -1.82 8.38
N GLU A 11 17.70 -2.67 8.50
CA GLU A 11 18.09 -3.51 7.39
C GLU A 11 17.00 -4.51 7.06
N MET A 12 16.41 -5.12 8.07
CA MET A 12 15.35 -6.09 7.86
C MET A 12 14.06 -5.43 7.37
N LEU A 13 13.77 -4.25 7.89
CA LEU A 13 12.61 -3.50 7.43
C LEU A 13 12.76 -3.14 5.95
N LYS A 14 13.96 -2.76 5.55
CA LYS A 14 14.24 -2.44 4.16
C LYS A 14 14.04 -3.66 3.27
N LYS A 15 14.50 -4.83 3.71
CA LYS A 15 14.30 -6.05 2.95
C LYS A 15 12.83 -6.40 2.81
N PHE A 16 12.09 -6.32 3.90
CA PHE A 16 10.64 -6.55 3.87
C PHE A 16 9.97 -5.58 2.89
N ARG A 17 10.27 -4.30 3.00
CA ARG A 17 9.69 -3.29 2.15
C ARG A 17 9.95 -3.56 0.66
N ASN A 18 11.11 -4.09 0.35
CA ASN A 18 11.52 -4.29 -1.03
C ASN A 18 11.30 -5.71 -1.55
N TYR A 19 10.62 -6.55 -0.78
CA TYR A 19 10.40 -7.93 -1.19
C TYR A 19 9.77 -8.02 -2.60
N TYR A 20 8.72 -7.26 -2.84
CA TYR A 20 8.02 -7.29 -4.12
C TYR A 20 8.71 -6.44 -5.18
N ARG A 21 9.89 -6.00 -4.92
CA ARG A 21 10.71 -5.32 -5.89
C ARG A 21 11.91 -6.17 -6.25
N ASP A 22 12.50 -6.81 -5.26
CA ASP A 22 13.77 -7.51 -5.43
C ASP A 22 13.62 -9.02 -5.54
N ILE A 23 12.67 -9.62 -4.84
CA ILE A 23 12.55 -11.08 -4.78
C ILE A 23 11.44 -11.57 -5.69
N GLU A 24 10.25 -11.00 -5.54
CA GLU A 24 9.11 -11.40 -6.34
C GLU A 24 8.48 -10.14 -6.93
N PRO A 25 9.00 -9.63 -8.05
CA PRO A 25 8.56 -8.33 -8.57
C PRO A 25 7.06 -8.26 -8.81
N ASN A 26 6.44 -7.31 -8.16
CA ASN A 26 5.02 -7.03 -8.31
C ASN A 26 4.79 -5.59 -7.87
N PRO A 27 4.73 -4.63 -8.81
CA PRO A 27 4.63 -3.22 -8.45
C PRO A 27 3.41 -2.87 -7.61
N ARG A 28 2.26 -3.51 -7.84
CA ARG A 28 1.08 -3.27 -7.01
C ARG A 28 1.35 -3.65 -5.56
N ASN A 29 1.92 -4.83 -5.35
CA ASN A 29 2.18 -5.31 -3.99
C ASN A 29 3.26 -4.48 -3.31
N TYR A 30 4.26 -4.08 -4.07
CA TYR A 30 5.29 -3.19 -3.55
C TYR A 30 4.69 -1.87 -3.07
N ALA A 31 3.84 -1.27 -3.91
CA ALA A 31 3.20 -0.01 -3.55
C ALA A 31 2.31 -0.16 -2.33
N LEU A 32 1.61 -1.29 -2.22
CA LEU A 32 0.75 -1.54 -1.07
C LEU A 32 1.56 -1.53 0.22
N ILE A 33 2.69 -2.22 0.23
CA ILE A 33 3.52 -2.29 1.44
C ILE A 33 4.10 -0.92 1.76
N VAL A 34 4.67 -0.24 0.77
CA VAL A 34 5.30 1.05 1.03
C VAL A 34 4.27 2.08 1.49
N PHE A 35 3.12 2.13 0.82
CA PHE A 35 2.09 3.07 1.22
C PHE A 35 1.60 2.77 2.63
N GLY A 36 1.42 1.49 2.94
CA GLY A 36 0.99 1.09 4.28
C GLY A 36 1.99 1.47 5.36
N LEU A 37 3.27 1.30 5.09
CA LEU A 37 4.31 1.67 6.05
C LEU A 37 4.42 3.17 6.26
N ASN A 38 3.97 3.95 5.29
CA ASN A 38 4.12 5.40 5.32
C ASN A 38 2.80 6.12 5.60
N SER A 39 1.78 5.42 6.01
CA SER A 39 0.51 6.02 6.36
C SER A 39 0.01 5.39 7.65
N ALA A 40 -0.87 6.09 8.32
CA ALA A 40 -1.45 5.58 9.56
C ALA A 40 -2.82 4.93 9.31
N LEU A 41 -3.11 4.61 8.07
CA LEU A 41 -4.41 4.07 7.71
C LEU A 41 -4.49 2.58 7.96
N ARG A 42 -5.70 2.12 8.28
CA ARG A 42 -5.98 0.70 8.31
C ARG A 42 -6.01 0.14 6.90
N ILE A 43 -5.76 -1.15 6.78
CA ILE A 43 -5.77 -1.82 5.48
C ILE A 43 -7.07 -1.55 4.72
N SER A 44 -8.21 -1.68 5.41
CA SER A 44 -9.48 -1.48 4.71
C SER A 44 -9.62 -0.07 4.14
N ASP A 45 -9.04 0.91 4.81
CA ASP A 45 -9.10 2.28 4.30
C ASP A 45 -8.17 2.48 3.11
N ILE A 46 -7.01 1.84 3.14
CA ILE A 46 -6.09 1.87 2.01
C ILE A 46 -6.72 1.23 0.78
N LEU A 47 -7.37 0.09 0.97
CA LEU A 47 -7.97 -0.63 -0.14
C LEU A 47 -9.16 0.10 -0.76
N GLY A 48 -9.73 1.03 -0.03
CA GLY A 48 -10.82 1.84 -0.54
C GLY A 48 -10.40 3.05 -1.35
N LEU A 49 -9.09 3.33 -1.41
CA LEU A 49 -8.63 4.51 -2.13
C LEU A 49 -8.67 4.29 -3.64
N CYS A 50 -9.05 5.35 -4.33
CA CYS A 50 -9.01 5.39 -5.80
C CYS A 50 -7.87 6.28 -6.24
N TRP A 51 -7.46 6.13 -7.49
CA TRP A 51 -6.35 6.93 -8.01
C TRP A 51 -6.59 8.42 -7.83
N ASN A 52 -7.83 8.86 -8.05
CA ASN A 52 -8.14 10.30 -7.91
C ASN A 52 -7.96 10.81 -6.49
N ASP A 53 -7.97 9.94 -5.50
CA ASP A 53 -7.74 10.37 -4.12
C ASP A 53 -6.30 10.78 -3.89
N VAL A 54 -5.37 10.21 -4.64
CA VAL A 54 -3.95 10.45 -4.42
C VAL A 54 -3.25 11.15 -5.58
N TYR A 55 -3.81 11.08 -6.78
CA TYR A 55 -3.15 11.59 -7.98
C TYR A 55 -4.10 12.47 -8.78
N SER A 56 -3.62 13.62 -9.23
CA SER A 56 -4.40 14.51 -10.08
C SER A 56 -4.01 14.29 -11.54
N ASP A 57 -4.92 13.71 -12.32
CA ASP A 57 -4.71 13.56 -13.75
C ASP A 57 -4.59 14.91 -14.44
N GLN A 58 -5.32 15.88 -13.93
CA GLN A 58 -5.33 17.21 -14.53
C GLN A 58 -4.00 17.89 -14.37
N ASN A 59 -3.39 17.77 -13.20
CA ASN A 59 -2.13 18.44 -12.89
C ASN A 59 -0.92 17.53 -13.03
N HIS A 60 -1.13 16.26 -13.33
CA HIS A 60 -0.06 15.27 -13.52
C HIS A 60 0.86 15.18 -12.30
N ARG A 61 0.27 15.18 -11.10
CA ARG A 61 1.08 15.08 -9.90
C ARG A 61 0.28 14.54 -8.75
N TYR A 62 1.00 14.03 -7.75
CA TYR A 62 0.37 13.49 -6.54
C TYR A 62 -0.10 14.62 -5.65
N ARG A 63 -1.19 14.37 -4.94
CA ARG A 63 -1.71 15.34 -3.99
C ARG A 63 -0.88 15.29 -2.73
N GLU A 64 -0.69 16.45 -2.10
CA GLU A 64 0.08 16.51 -0.87
C GLU A 64 -0.71 15.98 0.32
N HIS A 65 -2.01 16.18 0.28
CA HIS A 65 -2.90 15.78 1.38
C HIS A 65 -4.06 15.02 0.79
N ILE A 66 -4.49 13.98 1.50
CA ILE A 66 -5.68 13.26 1.12
C ILE A 66 -6.61 13.16 2.32
N ALA A 67 -7.92 13.20 2.04
CA ALA A 67 -8.94 13.04 3.06
C ALA A 67 -9.53 11.66 2.94
N VAL A 68 -9.54 10.92 4.01
CA VAL A 68 -10.03 9.56 4.04
C VAL A 68 -11.09 9.45 5.12
N TRP A 69 -12.26 8.91 4.77
CA TRP A 69 -13.30 8.63 5.75
C TRP A 69 -13.08 7.22 6.26
N GLU A 70 -12.69 7.11 7.53
CA GLU A 70 -12.39 5.82 8.13
C GLU A 70 -13.65 4.99 8.23
N GLN A 71 -13.58 3.77 7.72
CA GLN A 71 -14.76 2.90 7.72
C GLN A 71 -15.19 2.52 9.13
N LYS A 72 -14.23 2.31 10.01
CA LYS A 72 -14.51 1.84 11.35
C LYS A 72 -15.15 2.92 12.22
N THR A 73 -14.70 4.15 12.11
CA THR A 73 -15.12 5.21 13.01
C THR A 73 -16.05 6.23 12.37
N GLY A 74 -16.10 6.26 11.05
CA GLY A 74 -16.86 7.26 10.32
C GLY A 74 -16.23 8.65 10.37
N LYS A 75 -15.02 8.78 10.86
CA LYS A 75 -14.36 10.07 10.97
C LYS A 75 -13.47 10.34 9.77
N GLU A 76 -13.34 11.60 9.46
CA GLU A 76 -12.43 12.02 8.42
C GLU A 76 -11.01 12.08 8.98
N ASN A 77 -10.09 11.54 8.22
CA ASN A 77 -8.68 11.58 8.57
C ASN A 77 -7.93 12.20 7.40
N ILE A 78 -7.20 13.27 7.68
CA ILE A 78 -6.41 13.94 6.65
C ILE A 78 -4.96 13.54 6.86
N LEU A 79 -4.35 13.00 5.83
CA LEU A 79 -2.97 12.58 5.95
C LEU A 79 -2.12 13.17 4.84
N ILE A 80 -0.83 13.24 5.13
CA ILE A 80 0.16 13.75 4.19
C ILE A 80 0.72 12.56 3.43
N VAL A 81 0.78 12.69 2.11
CA VAL A 81 1.40 11.67 1.28
C VAL A 81 2.87 12.03 1.13
N ASN A 82 3.73 11.29 1.81
CA ASN A 82 5.15 11.63 1.80
C ASN A 82 5.82 11.16 0.51
N GLN A 83 7.09 11.52 0.36
CA GLN A 83 7.81 11.26 -0.88
C GLN A 83 7.98 9.76 -1.15
N HIS A 84 8.20 8.96 -0.11
CA HIS A 84 8.33 7.50 -0.29
C HIS A 84 7.05 6.89 -0.85
N ALA A 85 5.91 7.32 -0.32
CA ALA A 85 4.63 6.82 -0.80
C ALA A 85 4.38 7.25 -2.23
N LYS A 86 4.70 8.51 -2.55
CA LYS A 86 4.53 8.99 -3.92
C LYS A 86 5.36 8.21 -4.91
N GLU A 87 6.61 7.94 -4.56
CA GLU A 87 7.51 7.21 -5.45
C GLU A 87 7.05 5.78 -5.68
N ALA A 88 6.56 5.13 -4.63
CA ALA A 88 6.08 3.75 -4.78
C ALA A 88 4.82 3.70 -5.62
N LEU A 89 3.90 4.65 -5.41
CA LEU A 89 2.69 4.71 -6.21
C LEU A 89 3.02 5.00 -7.67
N GLU A 90 3.99 5.87 -7.92
CA GLU A 90 4.37 6.18 -9.29
C GLU A 90 5.05 5.00 -9.97
N TYR A 91 5.89 4.28 -9.24
CA TYR A 91 6.50 3.06 -9.74
C TYR A 91 5.44 2.08 -10.23
N TYR A 92 4.36 1.96 -9.48
CA TYR A 92 3.25 1.10 -9.84
C TYR A 92 2.40 1.70 -10.98
N ARG A 93 2.03 2.98 -10.87
CA ARG A 93 1.16 3.62 -11.85
C ARG A 93 1.74 3.53 -13.26
N LYS A 94 3.04 3.69 -13.38
CA LYS A 94 3.70 3.65 -14.68
C LYS A 94 3.63 2.30 -15.35
N THR A 95 3.35 1.24 -14.61
CA THR A 95 3.21 -0.09 -15.20
C THR A 95 1.82 -0.35 -15.73
N LEU A 96 0.87 0.51 -15.41
CA LEU A 96 -0.51 0.32 -15.84
C LEU A 96 -0.69 0.89 -17.25
N LEU A 97 -1.12 0.06 -18.17
CA LEU A 97 -1.38 0.51 -19.53
C LEU A 97 -2.58 1.43 -19.57
N HIS A 98 -3.61 1.07 -18.82
CA HIS A 98 -4.84 1.85 -18.78
C HIS A 98 -5.36 1.84 -17.37
N TYR A 99 -5.83 2.98 -16.92
CA TYR A 99 -6.58 3.04 -15.68
C TYR A 99 -7.46 4.29 -15.72
N HIS A 100 -8.52 4.27 -14.95
CA HIS A 100 -9.41 5.42 -14.80
C HIS A 100 -9.19 6.03 -13.42
N LYS A 101 -9.33 7.34 -13.33
CA LYS A 101 -9.08 8.01 -12.05
C LYS A 101 -9.97 7.52 -10.91
N ASN A 102 -11.11 6.94 -11.25
CA ASN A 102 -12.02 6.41 -10.23
C ASN A 102 -11.80 4.93 -9.95
N ASP A 103 -10.79 4.32 -10.55
CA ASP A 103 -10.46 2.93 -10.24
C ASP A 103 -9.76 2.86 -8.89
N TYR A 104 -10.01 1.76 -8.19
CA TYR A 104 -9.27 1.50 -6.97
C TYR A 104 -7.79 1.34 -7.30
N ILE A 105 -6.94 1.85 -6.41
CA ILE A 105 -5.49 1.74 -6.62
C ILE A 105 -5.06 0.28 -6.56
N PHE A 106 -5.52 -0.44 -5.55
CA PHE A 106 -5.09 -1.81 -5.30
C PHE A 106 -6.16 -2.78 -5.71
N GLN A 107 -6.23 -3.05 -7.02
CA GLN A 107 -7.25 -3.92 -7.57
C GLN A 107 -6.83 -5.38 -7.50
N GLY A 108 -7.83 -6.25 -7.42
CA GLY A 108 -7.60 -7.67 -7.52
C GLY A 108 -7.24 -8.03 -8.95
N GLN A 109 -6.63 -9.19 -9.10
CA GLN A 109 -6.14 -9.55 -10.41
C GLN A 109 -7.19 -9.96 -11.36
N LYS A 110 -8.22 -10.56 -10.87
CA LYS A 110 -9.02 -11.28 -11.76
C LYS A 110 -10.10 -10.57 -12.38
N SER A 111 -10.62 -9.62 -11.87
CA SER A 111 -11.81 -9.31 -12.47
C SER A 111 -12.22 -7.97 -12.21
N GLY A 112 -12.08 -7.22 -13.14
CA GLY A 112 -12.76 -6.03 -13.15
C GLY A 112 -12.39 -5.10 -12.02
N PRO A 113 -13.25 -4.21 -11.64
CA PRO A 113 -12.87 -3.06 -10.84
C PRO A 113 -12.78 -3.29 -9.34
N GLU A 114 -12.96 -4.53 -8.88
CA GLU A 114 -12.97 -4.77 -7.45
C GLU A 114 -11.62 -4.56 -6.79
N PRO A 115 -11.57 -3.99 -5.58
CA PRO A 115 -10.30 -3.88 -4.88
C PRO A 115 -9.86 -5.24 -4.34
N LEU A 116 -8.59 -5.32 -3.96
CA LEU A 116 -8.13 -6.45 -3.19
C LEU A 116 -8.97 -6.57 -1.92
N SER A 117 -9.26 -7.79 -1.50
CA SER A 117 -9.90 -8.01 -0.21
C SER A 117 -8.86 -7.86 0.89
N ARG A 118 -9.34 -7.68 2.12
CA ARG A 118 -8.45 -7.63 3.27
C ARG A 118 -7.64 -8.91 3.39
N SER A 119 -8.28 -10.05 3.15
CA SER A 119 -7.58 -11.33 3.22
C SER A 119 -6.47 -11.42 2.21
N GLN A 120 -6.72 -10.96 0.99
CA GLN A 120 -5.69 -10.96 -0.04
C GLN A 120 -4.55 -10.02 0.33
N ALA A 121 -4.87 -8.84 0.83
CA ALA A 121 -3.85 -7.89 1.24
C ALA A 121 -2.98 -8.45 2.37
N PHE A 122 -3.60 -9.08 3.36
CA PHE A 122 -2.84 -9.69 4.44
C PHE A 122 -1.95 -10.82 3.95
N ARG A 123 -2.42 -11.62 3.01
CA ARG A 123 -1.59 -12.68 2.45
C ARG A 123 -0.37 -12.12 1.72
N ILE A 124 -0.57 -11.01 0.99
CA ILE A 124 0.52 -10.35 0.30
C ILE A 124 1.59 -9.87 1.29
N ILE A 125 1.16 -9.21 2.34
CA ILE A 125 2.06 -8.68 3.36
C ILE A 125 2.74 -9.81 4.10
N LYS A 126 1.97 -10.84 4.47
CA LYS A 126 2.50 -11.93 5.24
C LYS A 126 3.53 -12.75 4.46
N LYS A 127 3.33 -12.87 3.16
CA LYS A 127 4.30 -13.59 2.34
C LYS A 127 5.67 -12.93 2.40
N ALA A 128 5.72 -11.61 2.30
CA ALA A 128 6.97 -10.87 2.38
C ALA A 128 7.60 -11.01 3.78
N ALA A 129 6.76 -10.93 4.81
CA ALA A 129 7.26 -11.05 6.17
C ALA A 129 7.81 -12.45 6.45
N ASN A 130 7.10 -13.48 5.98
CA ASN A 130 7.52 -14.86 6.23
C ASN A 130 8.81 -15.21 5.50
N TYR A 131 9.02 -14.61 4.35
CA TYR A 131 10.24 -14.87 3.59
C TYR A 131 11.48 -14.52 4.42
N TYR A 132 11.38 -13.47 5.23
CA TYR A 132 12.50 -13.04 6.07
C TYR A 132 12.37 -13.50 7.52
N GLY A 133 11.41 -14.38 7.80
CA GLY A 133 11.27 -14.94 9.13
C GLY A 133 10.56 -14.07 10.14
N PHE A 134 9.87 -13.04 9.71
CA PHE A 134 9.08 -12.24 10.64
C PHE A 134 7.79 -12.94 10.99
N GLU A 135 7.47 -12.95 12.27
CA GLU A 135 6.25 -13.62 12.72
C GLU A 135 5.30 -12.68 13.41
N GLN A 136 5.52 -11.41 13.32
CA GLN A 136 4.67 -10.47 13.98
C GLN A 136 3.35 -10.32 13.26
N ASN A 137 2.39 -9.81 13.99
CA ASN A 137 1.18 -9.37 13.38
C ASN A 137 1.44 -8.10 12.63
N ILE A 138 1.24 -8.17 11.35
CA ILE A 138 1.37 -7.01 10.50
C ILE A 138 -0.02 -6.62 10.06
N SER A 139 -0.50 -5.50 10.52
CA SER A 139 -1.84 -5.10 10.15
C SER A 139 -1.96 -3.62 9.91
#